data_9012518b9c496e98afb9a04421f92803
#
_entry.id   9012518b9c496e98afb9a04421f92803
#
_cell.length_a   1.000
_cell.length_b   1.000
_cell.length_c   1.000
_cell.angle_alpha   90.00
_cell.angle_beta   90.00
_cell.angle_gamma   90.00
#
_symmetry.space_group_name_H-M   'P 1'
#
loop_
_entity.id
_entity.type
_entity.pdbx_description
1 polymer ?
#
loop_
_entity_poly.entity_id
_entity_poly.type
_entity_poly.pdbx_seq_one_letter_code
_entity_poly.pdbx_strand_id
1 'polypeptide(L)'
;MCADKASDGKSEEMEQRLRALVAQYEARLTEVADLVAHVRHEINNPLTGVLGQAQLLLREELSPTARKRVETIEQLAARIRDVVAQLRDVQRPQKQG
;
A
#
# COMPACT_ATOMS: atom_id res chain seq x y z
N MET A 1 -38.66 26.86 24.46
CA MET A 1 -37.60 27.59 23.76
C MET A 1 -36.23 27.33 24.35
N CYS A 2 -36.07 27.31 25.66
CA CYS A 2 -34.78 27.02 26.29
C CYS A 2 -34.28 25.58 25.99
N ALA A 3 -35.19 24.64 25.88
CA ALA A 3 -34.85 23.24 25.54
C ALA A 3 -34.33 23.11 24.11
N ASP A 4 -34.84 23.91 23.17
CA ASP A 4 -34.39 23.87 21.79
C ASP A 4 -32.94 24.38 21.62
N LYS A 5 -32.59 25.43 22.36
CA LYS A 5 -31.22 25.94 22.36
C LYS A 5 -30.22 24.95 22.95
N ALA A 6 -30.61 24.28 24.01
CA ALA A 6 -29.77 23.26 24.63
C ALA A 6 -29.58 22.04 23.72
N SER A 7 -30.63 21.63 23.00
CA SER A 7 -30.61 20.57 22.03
C SER A 7 -29.66 20.93 20.85
N ASP A 8 -29.78 22.14 20.34
CA ASP A 8 -28.95 22.62 19.22
C ASP A 8 -27.48 22.66 19.63
N GLY A 9 -27.16 23.11 20.84
CA GLY A 9 -25.82 23.13 21.36
C GLY A 9 -25.19 21.74 21.46
N LYS A 10 -25.96 20.77 21.95
CA LYS A 10 -25.52 19.38 22.06
C LYS A 10 -25.28 18.76 20.67
N SER A 11 -26.15 19.05 19.72
CA SER A 11 -26.02 18.57 18.36
C SER A 11 -24.76 19.14 17.70
N GLU A 12 -24.48 20.42 17.91
CA GLU A 12 -23.26 21.06 17.41
C GLU A 12 -22.00 20.44 18.03
N GLU A 13 -22.01 20.17 19.34
CA GLU A 13 -20.88 19.51 19.99
C GLU A 13 -20.67 18.11 19.44
N MET A 14 -21.73 17.34 19.22
CA MET A 14 -21.62 16.01 18.64
C MET A 14 -21.08 16.07 17.21
N GLU A 15 -21.55 17.01 16.41
CA GLU A 15 -21.04 17.19 15.06
C GLU A 15 -19.55 17.53 15.05
N GLN A 16 -19.12 18.40 15.95
CA GLN A 16 -17.71 18.76 16.07
C GLN A 16 -16.86 17.58 16.49
N ARG A 17 -17.34 16.76 17.43
CA ARG A 17 -16.64 15.55 17.85
C ARG A 17 -16.54 14.54 16.72
N LEU A 18 -17.61 14.36 15.96
CA LEU A 18 -17.62 13.46 14.81
C LEU A 18 -16.64 13.93 13.75
N ARG A 19 -16.62 15.21 13.45
CA ARG A 19 -15.67 15.78 12.50
C ARG A 19 -14.23 15.60 12.94
N ALA A 20 -13.95 15.81 14.22
CA ALA A 20 -12.62 15.60 14.78
C ALA A 20 -12.20 14.13 14.67
N LEU A 21 -13.12 13.20 14.96
CA LEU A 21 -12.89 11.78 14.89
C LEU A 21 -12.60 11.34 13.45
N VAL A 22 -13.43 11.81 12.51
CA VAL A 22 -13.24 11.53 11.08
C VAL A 22 -11.88 12.05 10.61
N ALA A 23 -11.52 13.27 11.00
CA ALA A 23 -10.23 13.86 10.64
C ALA A 23 -9.06 13.03 11.18
N GLN A 24 -9.16 12.50 12.41
CA GLN A 24 -8.14 11.62 12.99
C GLN A 24 -8.01 10.32 12.21
N TYR A 25 -9.12 9.68 11.86
CA TYR A 25 -9.11 8.46 11.08
C TYR A 25 -8.54 8.68 9.68
N GLU A 26 -8.93 9.77 9.04
CA GLU A 26 -8.39 10.13 7.72
C GLU A 26 -6.88 10.35 7.77
N ALA A 27 -6.40 11.03 8.81
CA ALA A 27 -4.96 11.24 8.99
C ALA A 27 -4.21 9.92 9.16
N ARG A 28 -4.77 8.99 9.96
CA ARG A 28 -4.16 7.67 10.15
C ARG A 28 -4.18 6.85 8.86
N LEU A 29 -5.26 6.89 8.12
CA LEU A 29 -5.34 6.20 6.83
C LEU A 29 -4.32 6.76 5.84
N THR A 30 -4.12 8.06 5.84
CA THR A 30 -3.10 8.69 5.01
C THR A 30 -1.70 8.22 5.40
N GLU A 31 -1.39 8.17 6.69
CA GLU A 31 -0.10 7.68 7.18
C GLU A 31 0.14 6.23 6.77
N VAL A 32 -0.88 5.37 6.91
CA VAL A 32 -0.78 3.96 6.52
C VAL A 32 -0.59 3.85 5.01
N ALA A 33 -1.34 4.60 4.22
CA ALA A 33 -1.21 4.59 2.76
C ALA A 33 0.18 5.05 2.31
N ASP A 34 0.74 6.07 2.96
CA ASP A 34 2.09 6.55 2.67
C ASP A 34 3.14 5.51 3.02
N LEU A 35 2.99 4.85 4.17
CA LEU A 35 3.89 3.78 4.59
C LEU A 35 3.83 2.61 3.62
N VAL A 36 2.64 2.19 3.22
CA VAL A 36 2.46 1.09 2.26
C VAL A 36 3.11 1.43 0.92
N ALA A 37 2.92 2.66 0.44
CA ALA A 37 3.54 3.11 -0.81
C ALA A 37 5.08 3.08 -0.70
N HIS A 38 5.61 3.53 0.42
CA HIS A 38 7.05 3.52 0.69
C HIS A 38 7.60 2.08 0.69
N VAL A 39 6.95 1.18 1.43
CA VAL A 39 7.36 -0.23 1.52
C VAL A 39 7.30 -0.88 0.13
N ARG A 40 6.25 -0.60 -0.63
CA ARG A 40 6.12 -1.13 -1.99
C ARG A 40 7.30 -0.71 -2.88
N HIS A 41 7.69 0.54 -2.84
CA HIS A 41 8.84 1.03 -3.59
C HIS A 41 10.15 0.42 -3.11
N GLU A 42 10.32 0.31 -1.80
CA GLU A 42 11.52 -0.28 -1.20
C GLU A 42 11.70 -1.75 -1.54
N ILE A 43 10.60 -2.49 -1.74
CA ILE A 43 10.65 -3.89 -2.15
C ILE A 43 10.85 -3.99 -3.67
N ASN A 44 10.13 -3.19 -4.45
CA ASN A 44 10.20 -3.27 -5.91
C ASN A 44 11.57 -2.90 -6.47
N ASN A 45 12.28 -1.99 -5.83
CA ASN A 45 13.60 -1.58 -6.30
C ASN A 45 14.61 -2.74 -6.34
N PRO A 46 14.89 -3.44 -5.22
CA PRO A 46 15.79 -4.59 -5.27
C PRO A 46 15.21 -5.75 -6.07
N LEU A 47 13.89 -5.92 -6.05
CA LEU A 47 13.24 -7.01 -6.79
C LEU A 47 13.42 -6.86 -8.29
N THR A 48 13.35 -5.66 -8.83
CA THR A 48 13.62 -5.37 -10.23
C THR A 48 15.05 -5.79 -10.58
N GLY A 49 16.01 -5.54 -9.68
CA GLY A 49 17.39 -5.99 -9.87
C GLY A 49 17.52 -7.50 -9.89
N VAL A 50 16.85 -8.18 -8.97
CA VAL A 50 16.86 -9.67 -8.92
C VAL A 50 16.27 -10.25 -10.20
N LEU A 51 15.15 -9.74 -10.66
CA LEU A 51 14.51 -10.19 -11.90
C LEU A 51 15.43 -9.95 -13.10
N GLY A 52 16.04 -8.78 -13.16
CA GLY A 52 16.98 -8.44 -14.23
C GLY A 52 18.16 -9.37 -14.27
N GLN A 53 18.76 -9.69 -13.12
CA GLN A 53 19.89 -10.62 -13.04
C GLN A 53 19.48 -12.03 -13.43
N ALA A 54 18.33 -12.49 -12.99
CA ALA A 54 17.82 -13.81 -13.38
C ALA A 54 17.62 -13.91 -14.89
N GLN A 55 17.06 -12.89 -15.51
CA GLN A 55 16.85 -12.85 -16.96
C GLN A 55 18.18 -12.84 -17.73
N LEU A 56 19.18 -12.11 -17.23
CA LEU A 56 20.51 -12.08 -17.83
C LEU A 56 21.18 -13.45 -17.72
N LEU A 57 21.08 -14.12 -16.57
CA LEU A 57 21.63 -15.47 -16.39
C LEU A 57 21.00 -16.48 -17.35
N LEU A 58 19.73 -16.36 -17.65
CA LEU A 58 19.03 -17.26 -18.56
C LEU A 58 19.51 -17.13 -20.01
N ARG A 59 20.24 -16.05 -20.34
CA ARG A 59 20.87 -15.87 -21.65
C ARG A 59 22.22 -16.55 -21.76
N GLU A 60 22.81 -16.94 -20.63
CA GLU A 60 24.11 -17.61 -20.61
C GLU A 60 23.95 -19.12 -20.75
N GLU A 61 25.05 -19.79 -21.06
CA GLU A 61 25.07 -21.23 -21.05
C GLU A 61 25.08 -21.76 -19.63
N LEU A 62 23.96 -22.38 -19.24
CA LEU A 62 23.77 -22.94 -17.92
C LEU A 62 23.56 -24.44 -18.02
N SER A 63 24.00 -25.17 -17.00
CA SER A 63 23.62 -26.57 -16.86
C SER A 63 22.09 -26.67 -16.74
N PRO A 64 21.46 -27.79 -17.13
CA PRO A 64 20.02 -27.93 -16.98
C PRO A 64 19.53 -27.70 -15.55
N THR A 65 20.27 -28.13 -14.56
CA THR A 65 19.94 -27.92 -13.15
C THR A 65 20.01 -26.45 -12.78
N ALA A 66 21.08 -25.76 -13.19
CA ALA A 66 21.24 -24.33 -12.91
C ALA A 66 20.13 -23.50 -13.58
N ARG A 67 19.83 -23.83 -14.84
CA ARG A 67 18.75 -23.15 -15.58
C ARG A 67 17.42 -23.29 -14.86
N LYS A 68 17.09 -24.47 -14.41
CA LYS A 68 15.85 -24.74 -13.70
C LYS A 68 15.77 -23.92 -12.40
N ARG A 69 16.88 -23.79 -11.68
CA ARG A 69 16.95 -22.98 -10.46
C ARG A 69 16.75 -21.51 -10.73
N VAL A 70 17.36 -21.00 -11.79
CA VAL A 70 17.21 -19.59 -12.16
C VAL A 70 15.79 -19.29 -12.64
N GLU A 71 15.17 -20.20 -13.38
CA GLU A 71 13.77 -20.07 -13.77
C GLU A 71 12.85 -20.02 -12.53
N THR A 72 13.15 -20.84 -11.53
CA THR A 72 12.41 -20.81 -10.25
C THR A 72 12.58 -19.48 -9.54
N ILE A 73 13.79 -18.94 -9.51
CA ILE A 73 14.05 -17.62 -8.90
C ILE A 73 13.24 -16.54 -9.63
N GLU A 74 13.24 -16.57 -10.96
CA GLU A 74 12.47 -15.62 -11.75
C GLU A 74 10.99 -15.72 -11.44
N GLN A 75 10.44 -16.91 -11.38
CA GLN A 75 9.03 -17.15 -11.05
C GLN A 75 8.66 -16.65 -9.66
N LEU A 76 9.51 -16.95 -8.67
CA LEU A 76 9.28 -16.51 -7.29
C LEU A 76 9.37 -14.98 -7.17
N ALA A 77 10.32 -14.37 -7.82
CA ALA A 77 10.47 -12.91 -7.82
C ALA A 77 9.28 -12.24 -8.50
N ALA A 78 8.79 -12.80 -9.61
CA ALA A 78 7.60 -12.30 -10.29
C ALA A 78 6.36 -12.42 -9.39
N ARG A 79 6.26 -13.51 -8.64
CA ARG A 79 5.16 -13.70 -7.68
C ARG A 79 5.20 -12.68 -6.55
N ILE A 80 6.38 -12.38 -6.03
CA ILE A 80 6.54 -11.32 -5.02
C ILE A 80 6.09 -9.98 -5.59
N ARG A 81 6.49 -9.66 -6.83
CA ARG A 81 6.06 -8.44 -7.51
C ARG A 81 4.55 -8.35 -7.60
N ASP A 82 3.89 -9.43 -7.95
CA ASP A 82 2.44 -9.47 -8.09
C ASP A 82 1.74 -9.29 -6.75
N VAL A 83 2.26 -9.91 -5.69
CA VAL A 83 1.73 -9.74 -4.32
C VAL A 83 1.89 -8.28 -3.86
N VAL A 84 3.06 -7.70 -4.09
CA VAL A 84 3.33 -6.30 -3.72
C VAL A 84 2.43 -5.35 -4.51
N ALA A 85 2.11 -5.68 -5.77
CA ALA A 85 1.22 -4.86 -6.59
C ALA A 85 -0.19 -4.75 -5.99
N GLN A 86 -0.64 -5.74 -5.21
CA GLN A 86 -1.94 -5.69 -4.53
C GLN A 86 -2.00 -4.56 -3.50
N LEU A 87 -0.86 -4.11 -3.00
CA LEU A 87 -0.79 -2.99 -2.07
C LEU A 87 -1.17 -1.64 -2.70
N ARG A 88 -1.31 -1.57 -4.02
CA ARG A 88 -1.80 -0.37 -4.70
C ARG A 88 -3.23 -0.01 -4.30
N ASP A 89 -4.00 -0.99 -3.85
CA ASP A 89 -5.38 -0.78 -3.44
C ASP A 89 -5.48 0.00 -2.13
N VAL A 90 -4.39 0.11 -1.38
CA VAL A 90 -4.33 0.94 -0.18
C VAL A 90 -4.07 2.38 -0.60
N GLN A 91 -5.11 3.17 -0.62
CA GLN A 91 -5.06 4.55 -1.08
C GLN A 91 -5.38 5.53 0.04
N ARG A 92 -4.90 6.75 -0.11
CA ARG A 92 -5.26 7.83 0.79
C ARG A 92 -6.75 8.12 0.69
N PRO A 93 -7.40 8.52 1.81
CA PRO A 93 -8.78 8.98 1.72
C PRO A 93 -8.86 10.18 0.79
N GLN A 94 -9.79 10.12 -0.15
CA GLN A 94 -10.02 11.22 -1.08
C GLN A 94 -11.05 12.14 -0.49
N LYS A 95 -10.76 13.45 -0.52
CA LYS A 95 -11.76 14.44 -0.16
C LYS A 95 -12.76 14.55 -1.28
N GLN A 96 -14.02 14.37 -0.93
CA GLN A 96 -15.12 14.63 -1.84
C GLN A 96 -15.42 16.13 -1.85
N GLY A 97 -15.55 16.67 -3.01
CA GLY A 97 -15.96 18.06 -3.09
C GLY A 97 -15.48 18.80 -4.24
#